data_237b4a4d5d9629151ed2f3b8870723d8
#
_entry.id   237b4a4d5d9629151ed2f3b8870723d8
#
_cell.length_a   1.000
_cell.length_b   1.000
_cell.length_c   1.000
_cell.angle_alpha   90.00
_cell.angle_beta   90.00
_cell.angle_gamma   90.00
#
_symmetry.space_group_name_H-M   'P 1'
#
loop_
_entity.id
_entity.type
_entity.pdbx_description
1 polymer ?
#
loop_
_entity_poly.entity_id
_entity_poly.type
_entity_poly.pdbx_seq_one_letter_code
_entity_poly.pdbx_strand_id
1 'polypeptide(L)'
;VTERSGLVGTGGGKGPSGANASLIRGRYVLCKAHNDHELAVVQDGAVLQVDGRIEAVGAYDELARRHPGLDTIGCLRHVVIPGLVNTHHHVGLTPVQLGITDMPLELWLSARLYARQVDGYLDTLYSAFELIGSGVTAVQHLDTMRPAPVSAWPERGHAVIKAYLDIGMRVSYALCIRDQNRLVYAPDEQFIATLPPALARETADWLSKTHFRLEDYETDFLEPMIGAYSGGRENLTRIWLAPINLERCSDELLLLTKQWAARHKIGIHLHFCETHYQKLYAERRFGKTAIRHLHDIGFLGPEVTLGHAVWTTEDDIDLIAASDVRICHNASSNLRLRSGIAPVRRFVERGIPVALGIDEAGLNDDRDMLQELRLVKHLHCAPGLYDEPLTAAQIFRMATENGARSIGFGDEIGSIEPGKRADLVLLDYDRITAPYLDPAISPIDAIIYRARNTDVDTVMIDGKIVFQDGRTTRIDRSETLDRIARSLDVPLQPEEVARRRFVHAIFPHIRDFYVDWTLPKPEPFYAVHAMR
;
A
#
# COMPACT_ATOMS: atom_id res chain seq x y z
N VAL A 1 -12.13 40.40 -15.65
CA VAL A 1 -12.95 39.86 -16.76
C VAL A 1 -12.08 39.82 -17.98
N THR A 2 -11.47 38.72 -18.30
CA THR A 2 -10.98 38.37 -19.65
C THR A 2 -11.03 36.85 -19.75
N GLU A 3 -11.90 36.40 -20.62
CA GLU A 3 -12.11 35.02 -21.03
C GLU A 3 -10.79 34.39 -21.48
N ARG A 4 -10.42 33.25 -20.91
CA ARG A 4 -9.50 32.30 -21.52
C ARG A 4 -10.31 31.10 -22.01
N SER A 5 -10.59 31.12 -23.32
CA SER A 5 -11.10 29.99 -24.05
C SER A 5 -10.18 28.80 -23.91
N GLY A 6 -10.71 27.67 -23.36
CA GLY A 6 -10.01 26.42 -23.23
C GLY A 6 -9.77 25.80 -24.60
N LEU A 7 -8.57 25.27 -24.79
CA LEU A 7 -8.30 24.20 -25.73
C LEU A 7 -7.99 22.95 -24.90
N VAL A 8 -8.98 22.07 -24.77
CA VAL A 8 -8.79 20.69 -24.33
C VAL A 8 -8.14 19.95 -25.50
N GLY A 9 -6.84 19.85 -25.47
CA GLY A 9 -6.07 19.01 -26.39
C GLY A 9 -5.98 17.58 -25.87
N THR A 10 -6.99 16.75 -26.20
CA THR A 10 -6.87 15.29 -26.11
C THR A 10 -6.18 14.78 -27.37
N GLY A 11 -4.85 14.84 -27.44
CA GLY A 11 -4.14 14.34 -28.61
C GLY A 11 -2.66 14.28 -28.35
N GLY A 12 -2.15 13.10 -28.01
CA GLY A 12 -0.73 12.83 -28.17
C GLY A 12 -0.37 12.94 -29.64
N GLY A 13 0.66 13.74 -29.97
CA GLY A 13 1.17 13.85 -31.32
C GLY A 13 1.62 12.48 -31.83
N LYS A 14 1.21 12.11 -33.03
CA LYS A 14 1.67 10.87 -33.66
C LYS A 14 3.12 11.07 -34.13
N GLY A 15 4.04 10.28 -33.58
CA GLY A 15 5.38 10.15 -34.13
C GLY A 15 5.38 9.66 -35.59
N PRO A 16 6.54 9.62 -36.26
CA PRO A 16 6.64 9.31 -37.70
C PRO A 16 6.08 7.95 -38.14
N SER A 17 5.63 7.10 -37.23
CA SER A 17 5.05 5.77 -37.49
C SER A 17 3.64 5.55 -36.92
N GLY A 18 2.97 6.60 -36.46
CA GLY A 18 1.65 6.46 -35.79
C GLY A 18 1.73 6.07 -34.30
N ALA A 19 2.90 5.96 -33.72
CA ALA A 19 3.12 5.69 -32.30
C ALA A 19 2.70 6.88 -31.43
N ASN A 20 2.16 6.60 -30.23
CA ASN A 20 1.87 7.63 -29.23
C ASN A 20 3.16 8.03 -28.51
N ALA A 21 3.78 9.15 -28.91
CA ALA A 21 5.05 9.62 -28.38
C ALA A 21 4.94 11.04 -27.85
N SER A 22 5.66 11.32 -26.75
CA SER A 22 5.74 12.67 -26.15
C SER A 22 7.03 12.86 -25.36
N LEU A 23 7.40 14.13 -25.16
CA LEU A 23 8.47 14.55 -24.25
C LEU A 23 7.85 15.03 -22.93
N ILE A 24 8.32 14.49 -21.81
CA ILE A 24 7.88 14.91 -20.48
C ILE A 24 9.00 15.75 -19.86
N ARG A 25 8.80 17.08 -19.78
CA ARG A 25 9.85 18.05 -19.36
C ARG A 25 9.68 18.47 -17.91
N GLY A 26 10.82 18.59 -17.20
CA GLY A 26 10.90 19.21 -15.89
C GLY A 26 12.16 20.03 -15.69
N ARG A 27 12.15 20.96 -14.73
CA ARG A 27 13.36 21.62 -14.23
C ARG A 27 14.37 20.57 -13.75
N TYR A 28 13.86 19.50 -13.17
CA TYR A 28 14.62 18.33 -12.77
C TYR A 28 13.84 17.07 -13.15
N VAL A 29 14.56 16.05 -13.63
CA VAL A 29 14.07 14.68 -13.76
C VAL A 29 14.84 13.85 -12.75
N LEU A 30 14.17 13.36 -11.71
CA LEU A 30 14.75 12.50 -10.67
C LEU A 30 14.60 11.04 -11.13
N CYS A 31 15.68 10.42 -11.60
CA CYS A 31 15.59 9.15 -12.31
C CYS A 31 15.49 7.94 -11.37
N LYS A 32 16.48 7.81 -10.49
CA LYS A 32 16.56 6.71 -9.51
C LYS A 32 17.55 7.04 -8.40
N ALA A 33 17.52 6.28 -7.32
CA ALA A 33 18.56 6.36 -6.31
C ALA A 33 19.88 5.75 -6.87
N HIS A 34 20.94 6.55 -6.87
CA HIS A 34 22.27 6.10 -7.27
C HIS A 34 22.95 5.34 -6.11
N ASN A 35 22.81 5.88 -4.91
CA ASN A 35 23.21 5.28 -3.64
C ASN A 35 22.29 5.78 -2.52
N ASP A 36 22.66 5.59 -1.26
CA ASP A 36 21.83 5.97 -0.11
C ASP A 36 21.72 7.48 0.11
N HIS A 37 22.55 8.29 -0.55
CA HIS A 37 22.61 9.75 -0.37
C HIS A 37 22.25 10.54 -1.64
N GLU A 38 22.38 9.94 -2.81
CA GLU A 38 22.30 10.63 -4.08
C GLU A 38 21.29 10.00 -5.04
N LEU A 39 20.63 10.85 -5.79
CA LEU A 39 19.79 10.48 -6.93
C LEU A 39 20.49 10.82 -8.25
N ALA A 40 20.24 10.02 -9.27
CA ALA A 40 20.52 10.40 -10.64
C ALA A 40 19.49 11.47 -11.07
N VAL A 41 19.97 12.69 -11.31
CA VAL A 41 19.14 13.86 -11.63
C VAL A 41 19.57 14.46 -12.96
N VAL A 42 18.61 14.75 -13.85
CA VAL A 42 18.83 15.51 -15.07
C VAL A 42 18.22 16.90 -14.90
N GLN A 43 19.05 17.94 -14.94
CA GLN A 43 18.62 19.33 -14.87
C GLN A 43 18.14 19.80 -16.25
N ASP A 44 17.04 20.59 -16.30
CA ASP A 44 16.31 20.93 -17.53
C ASP A 44 16.16 19.68 -18.41
N GLY A 45 15.64 18.65 -17.78
CA GLY A 45 15.60 17.31 -18.35
C GLY A 45 14.26 17.00 -19.00
N ALA A 46 14.30 15.98 -19.86
CA ALA A 46 13.07 15.38 -20.37
C ALA A 46 13.17 13.86 -20.43
N VAL A 47 12.01 13.24 -20.42
CA VAL A 47 11.79 11.82 -20.67
C VAL A 47 11.09 11.69 -22.02
N LEU A 48 11.68 10.95 -22.96
CA LEU A 48 11.01 10.54 -24.19
C LEU A 48 10.25 9.25 -23.91
N GLN A 49 8.93 9.27 -23.99
CA GLN A 49 8.12 8.07 -24.00
C GLN A 49 7.55 7.76 -25.38
N VAL A 50 7.48 6.47 -25.71
CA VAL A 50 6.86 5.95 -26.93
C VAL A 50 6.02 4.75 -26.55
N ASP A 51 4.73 4.78 -26.88
CA ASP A 51 3.75 3.72 -26.58
C ASP A 51 3.79 3.22 -25.11
N GLY A 52 3.95 4.19 -24.19
CA GLY A 52 3.99 3.91 -22.75
C GLY A 52 5.31 3.40 -22.21
N ARG A 53 6.37 3.37 -23.03
CA ARG A 53 7.73 3.01 -22.59
C ARG A 53 8.67 4.22 -22.64
N ILE A 54 9.58 4.26 -21.70
CA ILE A 54 10.67 5.24 -21.67
C ILE A 54 11.73 4.79 -22.70
N GLU A 55 11.92 5.58 -23.74
CA GLU A 55 12.94 5.33 -24.76
C GLU A 55 14.27 6.04 -24.44
N ALA A 56 14.20 7.25 -23.89
CA ALA A 56 15.37 8.03 -23.54
C ALA A 56 15.08 8.99 -22.38
N VAL A 57 16.15 9.33 -21.66
CA VAL A 57 16.17 10.38 -20.63
C VAL A 57 17.40 11.23 -20.85
N GLY A 58 17.26 12.57 -20.86
CA GLY A 58 18.38 13.46 -21.10
C GLY A 58 17.99 14.93 -21.07
N ALA A 59 18.90 15.79 -21.50
CA ALA A 59 18.64 17.23 -21.61
C ALA A 59 17.49 17.49 -22.61
N TYR A 60 16.57 18.37 -22.23
CA TYR A 60 15.38 18.66 -23.04
C TYR A 60 15.73 19.13 -24.45
N ASP A 61 16.64 20.09 -24.58
CA ASP A 61 17.02 20.66 -25.88
C ASP A 61 17.65 19.63 -26.84
N GLU A 62 18.32 18.62 -26.32
CA GLU A 62 18.90 17.54 -27.12
C GLU A 62 17.77 16.61 -27.63
N LEU A 63 16.86 16.18 -26.74
CA LEU A 63 15.77 15.30 -27.12
C LEU A 63 14.78 16.00 -28.06
N ALA A 64 14.43 17.26 -27.81
CA ALA A 64 13.55 18.04 -28.68
C ALA A 64 14.12 18.24 -30.08
N ARG A 65 15.45 18.46 -30.20
CA ARG A 65 16.12 18.56 -31.53
C ARG A 65 16.13 17.22 -32.28
N ARG A 66 16.28 16.11 -31.57
CA ARG A 66 16.26 14.74 -32.16
C ARG A 66 14.87 14.28 -32.55
N HIS A 67 13.85 14.80 -31.89
CA HIS A 67 12.44 14.40 -32.05
C HIS A 67 11.56 15.62 -32.31
N PRO A 68 11.76 16.34 -33.43
CA PRO A 68 11.00 17.56 -33.71
C PRO A 68 9.51 17.22 -33.94
N GLY A 69 8.65 18.07 -33.41
CA GLY A 69 7.20 17.96 -33.58
C GLY A 69 6.50 17.04 -32.59
N LEU A 70 7.19 16.45 -31.61
CA LEU A 70 6.54 15.78 -30.50
C LEU A 70 5.94 16.78 -29.52
N ASP A 71 4.76 16.44 -28.98
CA ASP A 71 4.16 17.20 -27.90
C ASP A 71 5.04 17.17 -26.64
N THR A 72 5.15 18.31 -25.97
CA THR A 72 5.86 18.43 -24.70
C THR A 72 4.86 18.61 -23.56
N ILE A 73 4.87 17.68 -22.62
CA ILE A 73 4.09 17.71 -21.39
C ILE A 73 4.99 18.23 -20.26
N GLY A 74 4.49 19.21 -19.50
CA GLY A 74 5.26 19.86 -18.44
C GLY A 74 6.20 20.96 -18.94
N CYS A 75 6.94 21.58 -18.02
CA CYS A 75 7.85 22.70 -18.27
C CYS A 75 8.79 22.89 -17.06
N LEU A 76 9.61 23.97 -17.08
CA LEU A 76 10.53 24.29 -15.98
C LEU A 76 9.86 24.59 -14.61
N ARG A 77 8.54 24.68 -14.55
CA ARG A 77 7.80 24.75 -13.29
C ARG A 77 7.74 23.39 -12.59
N HIS A 78 7.98 22.30 -13.28
CA HIS A 78 7.80 20.95 -12.77
C HIS A 78 9.10 20.27 -12.37
N VAL A 79 9.01 19.35 -11.42
CA VAL A 79 9.95 18.25 -11.23
C VAL A 79 9.25 16.96 -11.62
N VAL A 80 9.94 16.13 -12.40
CA VAL A 80 9.45 14.81 -12.86
C VAL A 80 10.07 13.74 -11.98
N ILE A 81 9.22 12.89 -11.40
CA ILE A 81 9.63 11.75 -10.59
C ILE A 81 9.00 10.45 -11.12
N PRO A 82 9.55 9.26 -10.81
CA PRO A 82 8.83 8.01 -11.00
C PRO A 82 7.52 8.01 -10.24
N GLY A 83 6.51 7.32 -10.73
CA GLY A 83 5.30 7.09 -9.99
C GLY A 83 5.58 6.46 -8.62
N LEU A 84 4.93 6.99 -7.58
CA LEU A 84 5.01 6.43 -6.24
C LEU A 84 4.24 5.11 -6.16
N VAL A 85 4.66 4.23 -5.25
CA VAL A 85 4.08 2.90 -5.07
C VAL A 85 3.60 2.75 -3.63
N ASN A 86 2.30 2.49 -3.46
CA ASN A 86 1.73 2.11 -2.17
C ASN A 86 1.73 0.58 -2.05
N THR A 87 2.58 0.03 -1.18
CA THR A 87 2.78 -1.41 -1.09
C THR A 87 1.88 -2.12 -0.09
N HIS A 88 0.91 -1.43 0.50
CA HIS A 88 -0.04 -2.00 1.45
C HIS A 88 -1.32 -1.16 1.51
N HIS A 89 -2.45 -1.74 1.09
CA HIS A 89 -3.73 -1.05 1.02
C HIS A 89 -4.89 -2.05 1.12
N HIS A 90 -6.01 -1.68 1.74
CA HIS A 90 -7.13 -2.58 1.99
C HIS A 90 -8.48 -2.10 1.45
N VAL A 91 -8.81 -0.82 1.61
CA VAL A 91 -10.20 -0.34 1.49
C VAL A 91 -10.33 1.00 0.78
N GLY A 92 -11.56 1.32 0.40
CA GLY A 92 -11.96 2.60 -0.14
C GLY A 92 -12.30 3.63 0.95
N LEU A 93 -13.54 3.65 1.42
CA LEU A 93 -13.92 4.51 2.54
C LEU A 93 -13.12 4.15 3.80
N THR A 94 -12.65 5.17 4.49
CA THR A 94 -11.84 4.95 5.69
C THR A 94 -12.68 4.38 6.83
N PRO A 95 -12.07 3.69 7.79
CA PRO A 95 -12.79 3.21 8.98
C PRO A 95 -13.52 4.33 9.71
N VAL A 96 -12.92 5.53 9.80
CA VAL A 96 -13.56 6.70 10.45
C VAL A 96 -14.81 7.14 9.70
N GLN A 97 -14.78 7.17 8.37
CA GLN A 97 -15.96 7.45 7.54
C GLN A 97 -17.09 6.42 7.76
N LEU A 98 -16.72 5.19 8.10
CA LEU A 98 -17.67 4.10 8.40
C LEU A 98 -18.03 3.98 9.89
N GLY A 99 -17.63 4.96 10.72
CA GLY A 99 -17.98 5.07 12.13
C GLY A 99 -17.07 4.31 13.09
N ILE A 100 -15.85 3.95 12.67
CA ILE A 100 -14.89 3.20 13.48
C ILE A 100 -13.68 4.09 13.73
N THR A 101 -13.49 4.52 14.97
CA THR A 101 -12.35 5.33 15.39
C THR A 101 -11.12 4.49 15.66
N ASP A 102 -9.96 5.16 15.75
CA ASP A 102 -8.67 4.54 16.01
C ASP A 102 -8.62 3.89 17.41
N MET A 103 -8.18 2.64 17.45
CA MET A 103 -8.00 1.85 18.67
C MET A 103 -6.96 0.75 18.44
N PRO A 104 -6.50 0.02 19.48
CA PRO A 104 -5.60 -1.12 19.27
C PRO A 104 -6.16 -2.12 18.26
N LEU A 105 -5.29 -2.66 17.40
CA LEU A 105 -5.64 -3.52 16.26
C LEU A 105 -6.61 -4.65 16.64
N GLU A 106 -6.38 -5.35 17.75
CA GLU A 106 -7.16 -6.51 18.18
C GLU A 106 -8.63 -6.15 18.44
N LEU A 107 -8.88 -4.94 18.93
CA LEU A 107 -10.23 -4.41 19.13
C LEU A 107 -10.78 -3.82 17.83
N TRP A 108 -9.95 -3.13 17.09
CA TRP A 108 -10.31 -2.49 15.83
C TRP A 108 -10.78 -3.50 14.76
N LEU A 109 -10.09 -4.65 14.64
CA LEU A 109 -10.52 -5.74 13.75
C LEU A 109 -11.94 -6.23 14.04
N SER A 110 -12.32 -6.27 15.31
CA SER A 110 -13.68 -6.63 15.72
C SER A 110 -14.66 -5.50 15.41
N ALA A 111 -14.27 -4.24 15.66
CA ALA A 111 -15.09 -3.09 15.36
C ALA A 111 -15.35 -2.94 13.84
N ARG A 112 -14.42 -3.35 12.97
CA ARG A 112 -14.62 -3.33 11.51
C ARG A 112 -15.83 -4.14 11.05
N LEU A 113 -16.21 -5.18 11.77
CA LEU A 113 -17.44 -5.93 11.48
C LEU A 113 -18.71 -5.07 11.63
N TYR A 114 -18.63 -3.94 12.33
CA TYR A 114 -19.71 -2.97 12.49
C TYR A 114 -19.96 -2.14 11.22
N ALA A 115 -18.94 -2.00 10.36
CA ALA A 115 -18.97 -1.14 9.19
C ALA A 115 -20.05 -1.55 8.18
N ARG A 116 -20.64 -0.56 7.50
CA ARG A 116 -21.46 -0.80 6.32
C ARG A 116 -20.60 -1.34 5.19
N GLN A 117 -21.19 -2.22 4.40
CA GLN A 117 -20.55 -2.68 3.17
C GLN A 117 -20.80 -1.67 2.05
N VAL A 118 -19.76 -1.37 1.30
CA VAL A 118 -19.80 -0.53 0.11
C VAL A 118 -19.55 -1.43 -1.10
N ASP A 119 -20.14 -1.07 -2.23
CA ASP A 119 -19.87 -1.74 -3.49
C ASP A 119 -18.36 -1.74 -3.78
N GLY A 120 -17.78 -2.91 -4.07
CA GLY A 120 -16.33 -3.07 -4.18
C GLY A 120 -15.69 -2.25 -5.29
N TYR A 121 -16.41 -2.02 -6.40
CA TYR A 121 -15.94 -1.17 -7.49
C TYR A 121 -15.90 0.31 -7.08
N LEU A 122 -17.00 0.82 -6.50
CA LEU A 122 -17.08 2.22 -6.06
C LEU A 122 -16.13 2.52 -4.92
N ASP A 123 -16.04 1.62 -3.95
CA ASP A 123 -15.13 1.72 -2.80
C ASP A 123 -13.67 1.80 -3.26
N THR A 124 -13.28 0.96 -4.20
CA THR A 124 -11.93 0.97 -4.79
C THR A 124 -11.67 2.25 -5.58
N LEU A 125 -12.62 2.76 -6.36
CA LEU A 125 -12.48 4.03 -7.07
C LEU A 125 -12.24 5.18 -6.10
N TYR A 126 -12.91 5.19 -4.94
CA TYR A 126 -12.72 6.24 -3.93
C TYR A 126 -11.25 6.31 -3.48
N SER A 127 -10.66 5.19 -3.08
CA SER A 127 -9.25 5.16 -2.69
C SER A 127 -8.30 5.48 -3.85
N ALA A 128 -8.61 5.01 -5.06
CA ALA A 128 -7.79 5.26 -6.23
C ALA A 128 -7.72 6.75 -6.59
N PHE A 129 -8.81 7.53 -6.40
CA PHE A 129 -8.77 8.99 -6.58
C PHE A 129 -7.76 9.66 -5.65
N GLU A 130 -7.73 9.28 -4.37
CA GLU A 130 -6.82 9.85 -3.39
C GLU A 130 -5.37 9.42 -3.67
N LEU A 131 -5.16 8.13 -3.95
CA LEU A 131 -3.84 7.59 -4.27
C LEU A 131 -3.24 8.26 -5.51
N ILE A 132 -3.98 8.32 -6.62
CA ILE A 132 -3.51 8.98 -7.85
C ILE A 132 -3.26 10.48 -7.58
N GLY A 133 -4.16 11.15 -6.86
CA GLY A 133 -4.02 12.56 -6.47
C GLY A 133 -2.80 12.83 -5.59
N SER A 134 -2.19 11.82 -4.98
CA SER A 134 -0.93 11.93 -4.21
C SER A 134 0.29 11.40 -4.98
N GLY A 135 0.15 11.11 -6.28
CA GLY A 135 1.23 10.65 -7.14
C GLY A 135 1.49 9.14 -7.14
N VAL A 136 0.58 8.34 -6.56
CA VAL A 136 0.68 6.88 -6.58
C VAL A 136 0.22 6.34 -7.94
N THR A 137 1.05 5.52 -8.60
CA THR A 137 0.74 4.90 -9.89
C THR A 137 0.49 3.40 -9.79
N ALA A 138 0.93 2.78 -8.70
CA ALA A 138 0.78 1.35 -8.46
C ALA A 138 0.48 1.06 -6.98
N VAL A 139 -0.37 0.05 -6.74
CA VAL A 139 -0.80 -0.32 -5.39
C VAL A 139 -0.80 -1.83 -5.18
N GLN A 140 -0.42 -2.28 -3.97
CA GLN A 140 -0.73 -3.61 -3.47
C GLN A 140 -2.07 -3.55 -2.74
N HIS A 141 -3.13 -4.10 -3.33
CA HIS A 141 -4.44 -4.19 -2.70
C HIS A 141 -4.60 -5.55 -2.02
N LEU A 142 -4.70 -5.53 -0.71
CA LEU A 142 -4.91 -6.69 0.17
C LEU A 142 -6.39 -6.74 0.57
N ASP A 143 -7.23 -7.38 -0.22
CA ASP A 143 -8.67 -7.41 0.01
C ASP A 143 -9.02 -8.30 1.20
N THR A 144 -9.64 -7.72 2.22
CA THR A 144 -10.06 -8.43 3.45
C THR A 144 -11.52 -8.87 3.41
N MET A 145 -12.28 -8.46 2.40
CA MET A 145 -13.70 -8.77 2.27
C MET A 145 -13.90 -10.12 1.58
N ARG A 146 -14.64 -11.00 2.24
CA ARG A 146 -14.91 -12.38 1.79
C ARG A 146 -16.40 -12.63 1.85
N PRO A 147 -17.15 -12.35 0.77
CA PRO A 147 -18.56 -12.73 0.70
C PRO A 147 -18.70 -14.25 0.78
N ALA A 148 -19.82 -14.73 1.30
CA ALA A 148 -20.15 -16.15 1.27
C ALA A 148 -21.15 -16.41 0.11
N PRO A 149 -21.03 -17.52 -0.61
CA PRO A 149 -19.99 -18.57 -0.55
C PRO A 149 -18.66 -18.20 -1.22
N VAL A 150 -17.65 -19.08 -1.15
CA VAL A 150 -16.33 -18.89 -1.80
C VAL A 150 -16.47 -18.60 -3.30
N SER A 151 -17.41 -19.24 -3.98
CA SER A 151 -17.69 -19.03 -5.40
C SER A 151 -18.09 -17.58 -5.77
N ALA A 152 -18.41 -16.71 -4.79
CA ALA A 152 -18.64 -15.29 -4.99
C ALA A 152 -17.36 -14.43 -4.89
N TRP A 153 -16.22 -15.01 -4.47
CA TRP A 153 -14.99 -14.25 -4.30
C TRP A 153 -14.38 -13.73 -5.60
N PRO A 154 -14.39 -14.49 -6.73
CA PRO A 154 -13.92 -13.96 -8.01
C PRO A 154 -14.69 -12.72 -8.47
N GLU A 155 -16.01 -12.68 -8.32
CA GLU A 155 -16.82 -11.52 -8.70
C GLU A 155 -16.36 -10.25 -7.97
N ARG A 156 -16.11 -10.34 -6.66
CA ARG A 156 -15.56 -9.23 -5.90
C ARG A 156 -14.15 -8.86 -6.38
N GLY A 157 -13.26 -9.83 -6.55
CA GLY A 157 -11.91 -9.60 -7.07
C GLY A 157 -11.92 -8.90 -8.43
N HIS A 158 -12.79 -9.35 -9.34
CA HIS A 158 -12.99 -8.71 -10.63
C HIS A 158 -13.50 -7.26 -10.51
N ALA A 159 -14.43 -6.99 -9.59
CA ALA A 159 -14.95 -5.64 -9.36
C ALA A 159 -13.86 -4.68 -8.86
N VAL A 160 -13.02 -5.12 -7.90
CA VAL A 160 -11.89 -4.35 -7.37
C VAL A 160 -10.85 -4.09 -8.47
N ILE A 161 -10.41 -5.14 -9.18
CA ILE A 161 -9.42 -4.99 -10.25
C ILE A 161 -9.95 -4.11 -11.38
N LYS A 162 -11.22 -4.28 -11.75
CA LYS A 162 -11.88 -3.46 -12.78
C LYS A 162 -11.84 -1.97 -12.44
N ALA A 163 -12.06 -1.59 -11.17
CA ALA A 163 -11.98 -0.19 -10.76
C ALA A 163 -10.59 0.41 -11.03
N TYR A 164 -9.52 -0.32 -10.69
CA TYR A 164 -8.15 0.12 -10.98
C TYR A 164 -7.87 0.20 -12.49
N LEU A 165 -8.33 -0.77 -13.27
CA LEU A 165 -8.14 -0.76 -14.73
C LEU A 165 -8.91 0.36 -15.41
N ASP A 166 -10.14 0.63 -14.98
CA ASP A 166 -10.98 1.69 -15.56
C ASP A 166 -10.38 3.08 -15.31
N ILE A 167 -9.86 3.33 -14.10
CA ILE A 167 -9.18 4.59 -13.78
C ILE A 167 -7.75 4.64 -14.36
N GLY A 168 -7.18 3.49 -14.76
CA GLY A 168 -5.86 3.37 -15.39
C GLY A 168 -4.71 3.17 -14.43
N MET A 169 -4.94 2.70 -13.21
CA MET A 169 -3.94 2.47 -12.18
C MET A 169 -3.43 1.02 -12.17
N ARG A 170 -2.15 0.80 -11.85
CA ARG A 170 -1.61 -0.56 -11.67
C ARG A 170 -2.02 -1.12 -10.31
N VAL A 171 -2.32 -2.41 -10.29
CA VAL A 171 -2.66 -3.12 -9.06
C VAL A 171 -1.97 -4.49 -8.98
N SER A 172 -1.38 -4.77 -7.84
CA SER A 172 -1.10 -6.11 -7.37
C SER A 172 -2.20 -6.50 -6.38
N TYR A 173 -3.07 -7.42 -6.78
CA TYR A 173 -4.25 -7.79 -6.01
C TYR A 173 -4.05 -9.11 -5.28
N ALA A 174 -4.40 -9.16 -4.00
CA ALA A 174 -4.43 -10.37 -3.21
C ALA A 174 -5.68 -10.39 -2.32
N LEU A 175 -6.34 -11.55 -2.23
CA LEU A 175 -7.38 -11.77 -1.22
C LEU A 175 -6.73 -12.30 0.06
N CYS A 176 -6.99 -11.63 1.19
CA CYS A 176 -6.51 -12.07 2.49
C CYS A 176 -7.23 -13.33 2.95
N ILE A 177 -6.48 -14.38 3.25
CA ILE A 177 -7.01 -15.66 3.72
C ILE A 177 -6.55 -15.99 5.13
N ARG A 178 -7.34 -16.80 5.84
CA ARG A 178 -7.07 -17.30 7.19
C ARG A 178 -7.90 -18.54 7.45
N ASP A 179 -7.41 -19.47 8.24
CA ASP A 179 -8.09 -20.74 8.56
C ASP A 179 -8.24 -21.00 10.06
N GLN A 180 -7.69 -20.16 10.93
CA GLN A 180 -7.79 -20.32 12.40
C GLN A 180 -7.96 -18.97 13.13
N ASN A 181 -8.24 -19.01 14.45
CA ASN A 181 -8.20 -17.88 15.39
C ASN A 181 -8.95 -16.64 14.87
N ARG A 182 -10.19 -16.82 14.44
CA ARG A 182 -10.91 -15.81 13.64
C ARG A 182 -11.39 -14.59 14.44
N LEU A 183 -11.48 -14.70 15.77
CA LEU A 183 -11.91 -13.60 16.65
C LEU A 183 -10.80 -13.06 17.53
N VAL A 184 -10.08 -13.94 18.22
CA VAL A 184 -8.96 -13.62 19.12
C VAL A 184 -7.76 -14.51 18.78
N TYR A 185 -6.58 -14.26 19.36
CA TYR A 185 -5.37 -15.08 19.14
C TYR A 185 -5.37 -16.35 19.98
N ALA A 186 -6.44 -17.13 19.85
CA ALA A 186 -6.62 -18.46 20.41
C ALA A 186 -7.60 -19.24 19.55
N PRO A 187 -7.64 -20.59 19.66
CA PRO A 187 -8.64 -21.41 18.98
C PRO A 187 -10.06 -20.91 19.26
N ASP A 188 -10.87 -20.83 18.18
CA ASP A 188 -12.22 -20.26 18.27
C ASP A 188 -13.08 -20.97 19.33
N GLU A 189 -12.95 -22.30 19.47
CA GLU A 189 -13.68 -23.13 20.44
C GLU A 189 -13.31 -22.77 21.88
N GLN A 190 -12.03 -22.46 22.14
CA GLN A 190 -11.58 -22.04 23.47
C GLN A 190 -12.19 -20.69 23.84
N PHE A 191 -12.20 -19.74 22.91
CA PHE A 191 -12.81 -18.43 23.14
C PHE A 191 -14.32 -18.54 23.31
N ILE A 192 -15.03 -19.31 22.47
CA ILE A 192 -16.47 -19.54 22.57
C ILE A 192 -16.84 -20.13 23.92
N ALA A 193 -16.04 -21.04 24.49
CA ALA A 193 -16.29 -21.65 25.79
C ALA A 193 -16.25 -20.63 26.96
N THR A 194 -15.68 -19.46 26.79
CA THR A 194 -15.66 -18.38 27.79
C THR A 194 -16.89 -17.47 27.74
N LEU A 195 -17.71 -17.57 26.69
CA LEU A 195 -18.82 -16.68 26.43
C LEU A 195 -20.09 -17.15 27.17
N PRO A 196 -21.02 -16.22 27.49
CA PRO A 196 -22.37 -16.61 27.96
C PRO A 196 -23.04 -17.54 26.95
N PRO A 197 -23.85 -18.55 27.40
CA PRO A 197 -24.35 -19.61 26.52
C PRO A 197 -25.13 -19.16 25.29
N ALA A 198 -25.87 -18.06 25.38
CA ALA A 198 -26.60 -17.50 24.22
C ALA A 198 -25.63 -16.89 23.19
N LEU A 199 -24.65 -16.09 23.64
CA LEU A 199 -23.65 -15.48 22.81
C LEU A 199 -22.70 -16.52 22.21
N ALA A 200 -22.35 -17.58 22.98
CA ALA A 200 -21.55 -18.70 22.48
C ALA A 200 -22.19 -19.36 21.25
N ARG A 201 -23.52 -19.65 21.32
CA ARG A 201 -24.26 -20.21 20.17
C ARG A 201 -24.29 -19.25 18.97
N GLU A 202 -24.58 -17.97 19.20
CA GLU A 202 -24.61 -16.95 18.15
C GLU A 202 -23.23 -16.81 17.47
N THR A 203 -22.16 -16.84 18.26
CA THR A 203 -20.77 -16.78 17.78
C THR A 203 -20.41 -18.02 16.94
N ALA A 204 -20.77 -19.23 17.40
CA ALA A 204 -20.53 -20.46 16.65
C ALA A 204 -21.27 -20.46 15.29
N ASP A 205 -22.54 -20.02 15.28
CA ASP A 205 -23.35 -19.89 14.06
C ASP A 205 -22.73 -18.86 13.10
N TRP A 206 -22.28 -17.71 13.61
CA TRP A 206 -21.61 -16.70 12.80
C TRP A 206 -20.32 -17.23 12.18
N LEU A 207 -19.48 -17.92 12.93
CA LEU A 207 -18.23 -18.49 12.46
C LEU A 207 -18.46 -19.62 11.43
N SER A 208 -19.51 -20.42 11.59
CA SER A 208 -19.82 -21.48 10.62
C SER A 208 -20.10 -20.96 9.21
N LYS A 209 -20.69 -19.77 9.09
CA LYS A 209 -21.00 -19.11 7.81
C LYS A 209 -19.77 -18.53 7.08
N THR A 210 -18.65 -18.39 7.77
CA THR A 210 -17.41 -17.83 7.23
C THR A 210 -16.32 -18.88 7.04
N HIS A 211 -16.66 -20.17 7.25
CA HIS A 211 -15.75 -21.27 7.01
C HIS A 211 -15.59 -21.54 5.51
N PHE A 212 -14.37 -21.88 5.09
CA PHE A 212 -14.06 -22.32 3.74
C PHE A 212 -12.99 -23.42 3.79
N ARG A 213 -12.88 -24.21 2.73
CA ARG A 213 -11.82 -25.19 2.57
C ARG A 213 -10.69 -24.61 1.73
N LEU A 214 -9.45 -24.98 2.02
CA LEU A 214 -8.29 -24.47 1.30
C LEU A 214 -8.32 -24.86 -0.18
N GLU A 215 -8.84 -26.05 -0.49
CA GLU A 215 -9.04 -26.50 -1.86
C GLU A 215 -10.03 -25.62 -2.64
N ASP A 216 -11.12 -25.18 -1.98
CA ASP A 216 -12.11 -24.29 -2.59
C ASP A 216 -11.49 -22.91 -2.89
N TYR A 217 -10.57 -22.42 -2.03
CA TYR A 217 -9.82 -21.20 -2.33
C TYR A 217 -8.95 -21.36 -3.57
N GLU A 218 -8.23 -22.47 -3.70
CA GLU A 218 -7.35 -22.74 -4.87
C GLU A 218 -8.19 -22.82 -6.14
N THR A 219 -9.23 -23.67 -6.16
CA THR A 219 -9.99 -23.99 -7.37
C THR A 219 -11.00 -22.93 -7.76
N ASP A 220 -11.69 -22.32 -6.80
CA ASP A 220 -12.81 -21.41 -7.07
C ASP A 220 -12.38 -19.94 -7.11
N PHE A 221 -11.19 -19.61 -6.57
CA PHE A 221 -10.70 -18.24 -6.54
C PHE A 221 -9.32 -18.09 -7.19
N LEU A 222 -8.27 -18.73 -6.65
CA LEU A 222 -6.87 -18.43 -7.02
C LEU A 222 -6.59 -18.73 -8.48
N GLU A 223 -6.87 -19.96 -8.93
CA GLU A 223 -6.63 -20.39 -10.30
C GLU A 223 -7.43 -19.57 -11.34
N PRO A 224 -8.73 -19.29 -11.14
CA PRO A 224 -9.49 -18.41 -12.02
C PRO A 224 -8.91 -16.99 -12.10
N MET A 225 -8.51 -16.40 -10.96
CA MET A 225 -7.96 -15.04 -10.93
C MET A 225 -6.60 -14.98 -11.61
N ILE A 226 -5.73 -15.96 -11.38
CA ILE A 226 -4.45 -16.06 -12.09
C ILE A 226 -4.69 -16.22 -13.60
N GLY A 227 -5.60 -17.11 -14.00
CA GLY A 227 -5.95 -17.31 -15.41
C GLY A 227 -6.46 -16.05 -16.09
N ALA A 228 -7.26 -15.24 -15.38
CA ALA A 228 -7.81 -14.00 -15.92
C ALA A 228 -6.77 -12.85 -16.04
N TYR A 229 -5.77 -12.80 -15.14
CA TYR A 229 -4.91 -11.61 -15.01
C TYR A 229 -3.41 -11.86 -15.19
N SER A 230 -2.97 -13.10 -15.45
CA SER A 230 -1.56 -13.42 -15.69
C SER A 230 -1.11 -13.18 -17.14
N GLY A 231 -1.56 -12.12 -17.77
CA GLY A 231 -1.36 -11.80 -19.19
C GLY A 231 -0.03 -11.11 -19.57
N GLY A 232 1.09 -11.41 -18.89
CA GLY A 232 2.42 -10.92 -19.32
C GLY A 232 2.75 -9.49 -18.87
N ARG A 233 3.92 -8.98 -19.36
CA ARG A 233 4.51 -7.67 -18.96
C ARG A 233 3.68 -6.43 -19.37
N GLU A 234 2.68 -6.57 -20.20
CA GLU A 234 1.84 -5.45 -20.65
C GLU A 234 0.60 -5.23 -19.76
N ASN A 235 0.36 -6.14 -18.81
CA ASN A 235 -0.80 -6.07 -17.95
C ASN A 235 -0.55 -5.14 -16.74
N LEU A 236 -1.53 -4.26 -16.46
CA LEU A 236 -1.52 -3.40 -15.27
C LEU A 236 -1.81 -4.17 -13.97
N THR A 237 -2.07 -5.47 -14.04
CA THR A 237 -2.50 -6.28 -12.91
C THR A 237 -1.50 -7.40 -12.60
N ARG A 238 -1.32 -7.68 -11.30
CA ARG A 238 -0.69 -8.89 -10.77
C ARG A 238 -1.62 -9.54 -9.76
N ILE A 239 -1.59 -10.86 -9.67
CA ILE A 239 -2.24 -11.61 -8.59
C ILE A 239 -1.17 -12.05 -7.61
N TRP A 240 -1.42 -11.82 -6.34
CA TRP A 240 -0.53 -12.16 -5.23
C TRP A 240 -1.27 -12.98 -4.17
N LEU A 241 -0.52 -13.49 -3.19
CA LEU A 241 -1.03 -14.26 -2.07
C LEU A 241 -0.93 -13.44 -0.79
N ALA A 242 -1.96 -13.50 0.05
CA ALA A 242 -2.00 -12.80 1.32
C ALA A 242 -2.55 -13.70 2.43
N PRO A 243 -1.75 -14.67 2.96
CA PRO A 243 -2.06 -15.21 4.27
C PRO A 243 -2.05 -14.03 5.26
N ILE A 244 -3.16 -13.84 6.01
CA ILE A 244 -3.37 -12.54 6.66
C ILE A 244 -2.28 -12.22 7.69
N ASN A 245 -1.99 -13.14 8.61
CA ASN A 245 -0.91 -13.04 9.60
C ASN A 245 -0.64 -14.42 10.24
N LEU A 246 0.45 -14.55 10.99
CA LEU A 246 0.84 -15.80 11.65
C LEU A 246 -0.22 -16.31 12.63
N GLU A 247 -0.88 -15.43 13.36
CA GLU A 247 -1.82 -15.78 14.42
C GLU A 247 -3.09 -16.45 13.86
N ARG A 248 -3.47 -16.07 12.65
CA ARG A 248 -4.72 -16.47 11.99
C ARG A 248 -4.55 -17.46 10.85
N CYS A 249 -3.30 -17.86 10.57
CA CYS A 249 -2.97 -18.85 9.57
C CYS A 249 -2.28 -20.05 10.23
N SER A 250 -2.73 -21.26 9.90
CA SER A 250 -2.01 -22.47 10.30
C SER A 250 -0.69 -22.61 9.56
N ASP A 251 0.25 -23.39 10.10
CA ASP A 251 1.47 -23.74 9.40
C ASP A 251 1.18 -24.42 8.05
N GLU A 252 0.10 -25.21 7.99
CA GLU A 252 -0.35 -25.86 6.75
C GLU A 252 -0.73 -24.83 5.68
N LEU A 253 -1.54 -23.82 6.02
CA LEU A 253 -1.91 -22.74 5.10
C LEU A 253 -0.69 -21.93 4.67
N LEU A 254 0.23 -21.61 5.58
CA LEU A 254 1.46 -20.89 5.27
C LEU A 254 2.33 -21.68 4.27
N LEU A 255 2.54 -22.97 4.51
CA LEU A 255 3.34 -23.84 3.62
C LEU A 255 2.66 -24.05 2.27
N LEU A 256 1.33 -24.20 2.25
CA LEU A 256 0.56 -24.30 1.01
C LEU A 256 0.66 -22.98 0.21
N THR A 257 0.62 -21.84 0.88
CA THR A 257 0.85 -20.53 0.25
C THR A 257 2.23 -20.44 -0.43
N LYS A 258 3.28 -20.99 0.20
CA LYS A 258 4.62 -21.09 -0.41
C LYS A 258 4.60 -21.97 -1.67
N GLN A 259 3.87 -23.07 -1.65
CA GLN A 259 3.75 -23.98 -2.81
C GLN A 259 3.02 -23.27 -3.97
N TRP A 260 1.92 -22.55 -3.70
CA TRP A 260 1.23 -21.75 -4.72
C TRP A 260 2.12 -20.65 -5.28
N ALA A 261 2.84 -19.93 -4.41
CA ALA A 261 3.77 -18.88 -4.82
C ALA A 261 4.86 -19.41 -5.78
N ALA A 262 5.45 -20.56 -5.45
CA ALA A 262 6.46 -21.21 -6.29
C ALA A 262 5.88 -21.71 -7.62
N ARG A 263 4.68 -22.33 -7.60
CA ARG A 263 3.99 -22.86 -8.79
C ARG A 263 3.69 -21.76 -9.80
N HIS A 264 3.14 -20.64 -9.31
CA HIS A 264 2.67 -19.54 -10.14
C HIS A 264 3.68 -18.40 -10.32
N LYS A 265 4.83 -18.46 -9.63
CA LYS A 265 5.88 -17.43 -9.62
C LYS A 265 5.32 -16.05 -9.22
N ILE A 266 4.50 -16.04 -8.17
CA ILE A 266 3.89 -14.85 -7.59
C ILE A 266 4.39 -14.62 -6.17
N GLY A 267 4.26 -13.37 -5.66
CA GLY A 267 4.72 -13.02 -4.33
C GLY A 267 3.67 -13.27 -3.24
N ILE A 268 4.15 -13.15 -2.01
CA ILE A 268 3.37 -13.31 -0.78
C ILE A 268 3.49 -12.03 0.04
N HIS A 269 2.37 -11.51 0.55
CA HIS A 269 2.33 -10.43 1.52
C HIS A 269 1.69 -10.92 2.82
N LEU A 270 2.41 -10.81 3.94
CA LEU A 270 1.97 -11.26 5.27
C LEU A 270 2.02 -10.08 6.24
N HIS A 271 0.93 -9.75 6.96
CA HIS A 271 1.02 -8.85 8.12
C HIS A 271 1.83 -9.55 9.21
N PHE A 272 2.80 -8.86 9.77
CA PHE A 272 3.78 -9.51 10.63
C PHE A 272 4.15 -8.64 11.82
N CYS A 273 4.03 -9.21 13.03
CA CYS A 273 4.43 -8.58 14.29
C CYS A 273 4.06 -7.09 14.38
N GLU A 274 2.86 -6.77 13.95
CA GLU A 274 2.32 -5.43 13.92
C GLU A 274 2.12 -4.90 15.35
N THR A 275 1.57 -5.75 16.25
CA THR A 275 1.33 -5.41 17.63
C THR A 275 2.12 -6.28 18.61
N HIS A 276 2.27 -5.80 19.84
CA HIS A 276 2.89 -6.60 20.90
C HIS A 276 2.09 -7.87 21.22
N TYR A 277 0.78 -7.89 20.97
CA TYR A 277 -0.05 -9.08 21.15
C TYR A 277 0.34 -10.19 20.16
N GLN A 278 0.70 -9.84 18.93
CA GLN A 278 1.20 -10.79 17.95
C GLN A 278 2.57 -11.37 18.35
N LYS A 279 3.46 -10.52 18.88
CA LYS A 279 4.72 -10.99 19.47
C LYS A 279 4.48 -11.97 20.61
N LEU A 280 3.62 -11.61 21.57
CA LEU A 280 3.27 -12.47 22.72
C LEU A 280 2.58 -13.78 22.28
N TYR A 281 1.78 -13.74 21.23
CA TYR A 281 1.19 -14.97 20.66
C TYR A 281 2.27 -15.95 20.24
N ALA A 282 3.27 -15.50 19.47
CA ALA A 282 4.34 -16.37 19.01
C ALA A 282 5.15 -16.97 20.18
N GLU A 283 5.49 -16.15 21.17
CA GLU A 283 6.20 -16.59 22.38
C GLU A 283 5.38 -17.63 23.17
N ARG A 284 4.08 -17.41 23.37
CA ARG A 284 3.18 -18.33 24.08
C ARG A 284 2.91 -19.61 23.29
N ARG A 285 2.74 -19.51 21.98
CA ARG A 285 2.33 -20.64 21.13
C ARG A 285 3.50 -21.53 20.75
N PHE A 286 4.67 -20.93 20.45
CA PHE A 286 5.80 -21.62 19.86
C PHE A 286 7.05 -21.63 20.78
N GLY A 287 7.06 -20.84 21.87
CA GLY A 287 8.23 -20.71 22.75
C GLY A 287 9.42 -19.99 22.07
N LYS A 288 9.18 -19.26 20.99
CA LYS A 288 10.20 -18.55 20.18
C LYS A 288 9.56 -17.35 19.47
N THR A 289 10.38 -16.49 18.88
CA THR A 289 9.87 -15.34 18.12
C THR A 289 9.13 -15.77 16.87
N ALA A 290 8.23 -14.92 16.37
CA ALA A 290 7.45 -15.17 15.15
C ALA A 290 8.37 -15.41 13.94
N ILE A 291 9.42 -14.60 13.78
CA ILE A 291 10.35 -14.75 12.63
C ILE A 291 11.13 -16.06 12.73
N ARG A 292 11.58 -16.46 13.93
CA ARG A 292 12.24 -17.75 14.14
C ARG A 292 11.32 -18.91 13.79
N HIS A 293 10.01 -18.82 14.11
CA HIS A 293 9.06 -19.85 13.73
C HIS A 293 8.88 -19.93 12.22
N LEU A 294 8.66 -18.78 11.54
CA LEU A 294 8.53 -18.72 10.08
C LEU A 294 9.78 -19.21 9.35
N HIS A 295 10.97 -18.91 9.90
CA HIS A 295 12.24 -19.45 9.38
C HIS A 295 12.30 -20.97 9.50
N ASP A 296 11.98 -21.51 10.68
CA ASP A 296 12.11 -22.94 10.98
C ASP A 296 11.16 -23.80 10.14
N ILE A 297 9.97 -23.28 9.80
CA ILE A 297 9.03 -23.96 8.87
C ILE A 297 9.36 -23.71 7.39
N GLY A 298 10.39 -22.90 7.05
CA GLY A 298 10.78 -22.62 5.68
C GLY A 298 9.86 -21.63 4.94
N PHE A 299 9.15 -20.77 5.65
CA PHE A 299 8.24 -19.79 5.03
C PHE A 299 8.96 -18.58 4.44
N LEU A 300 10.12 -18.17 5.00
CA LEU A 300 10.83 -16.98 4.56
C LEU A 300 11.48 -17.18 3.18
N GLY A 301 11.67 -16.08 2.44
CA GLY A 301 12.31 -16.08 1.13
C GLY A 301 12.07 -14.79 0.35
N PRO A 302 12.74 -14.60 -0.82
CA PRO A 302 12.69 -13.37 -1.61
C PRO A 302 11.31 -13.04 -2.20
N GLU A 303 10.39 -13.99 -2.25
CA GLU A 303 9.00 -13.78 -2.66
C GLU A 303 8.12 -13.21 -1.54
N VAL A 304 8.62 -13.17 -0.29
CA VAL A 304 7.86 -12.74 0.89
C VAL A 304 8.10 -11.26 1.19
N THR A 305 7.01 -10.53 1.40
CA THR A 305 6.99 -9.19 1.97
C THR A 305 6.27 -9.25 3.32
N LEU A 306 6.92 -8.78 4.38
CA LEU A 306 6.34 -8.68 5.72
C LEU A 306 5.83 -7.25 5.96
N GLY A 307 4.51 -7.11 6.15
CA GLY A 307 3.88 -5.84 6.51
C GLY A 307 4.13 -5.49 7.97
N HIS A 308 4.33 -4.20 8.26
CA HIS A 308 4.53 -3.59 9.59
C HIS A 308 5.87 -3.92 10.28
N ALA A 309 6.10 -5.16 10.67
CA ALA A 309 7.33 -5.64 11.34
C ALA A 309 7.77 -4.76 12.53
N VAL A 310 6.79 -4.32 13.36
CA VAL A 310 7.02 -3.37 14.46
C VAL A 310 7.76 -4.02 15.61
N TRP A 311 7.33 -5.21 16.03
CA TRP A 311 7.80 -5.87 17.24
C TRP A 311 8.85 -6.97 16.96
N THR A 312 9.94 -6.59 16.29
CA THR A 312 11.08 -7.46 15.96
C THR A 312 12.24 -7.24 16.91
N THR A 313 13.01 -8.29 17.19
CA THR A 313 14.28 -8.25 17.93
C THR A 313 15.47 -8.08 16.97
N GLU A 314 16.67 -7.80 17.50
CA GLU A 314 17.90 -7.76 16.68
C GLU A 314 18.15 -9.10 15.98
N ASP A 315 17.97 -10.23 16.69
CA ASP A 315 18.11 -11.57 16.10
C ASP A 315 17.08 -11.83 15.01
N ASP A 316 15.85 -11.30 15.15
CA ASP A 316 14.83 -11.37 14.10
C ASP A 316 15.24 -10.60 12.86
N ILE A 317 15.81 -9.40 13.04
CA ILE A 317 16.29 -8.55 11.94
C ILE A 317 17.42 -9.25 11.18
N ASP A 318 18.35 -9.89 11.89
CA ASP A 318 19.43 -10.67 11.27
C ASP A 318 18.88 -11.86 10.45
N LEU A 319 17.82 -12.54 10.92
CA LEU A 319 17.16 -13.62 10.17
C LEU A 319 16.41 -13.08 8.93
N ILE A 320 15.73 -11.95 9.05
CA ILE A 320 15.05 -11.30 7.92
C ILE A 320 16.09 -10.97 6.83
N ALA A 321 17.21 -10.36 7.21
CA ALA A 321 18.30 -10.04 6.29
C ALA A 321 18.86 -11.29 5.58
N ALA A 322 19.12 -12.36 6.36
CA ALA A 322 19.67 -13.61 5.84
C ALA A 322 18.68 -14.36 4.90
N SER A 323 17.40 -14.06 4.99
CA SER A 323 16.35 -14.72 4.20
C SER A 323 15.92 -13.94 2.94
N ASP A 324 16.54 -12.80 2.64
CA ASP A 324 16.21 -11.93 1.50
C ASP A 324 14.73 -11.48 1.46
N VAL A 325 14.13 -11.37 2.64
CA VAL A 325 12.74 -10.93 2.84
C VAL A 325 12.65 -9.41 2.72
N ARG A 326 11.51 -8.90 2.23
CA ARG A 326 11.23 -7.47 2.15
C ARG A 326 10.32 -7.02 3.29
N ILE A 327 10.45 -5.77 3.70
CA ILE A 327 9.57 -5.14 4.69
C ILE A 327 8.68 -4.11 4.00
N CYS A 328 7.41 -4.06 4.37
CA CYS A 328 6.50 -2.96 4.06
C CYS A 328 6.19 -2.18 5.33
N HIS A 329 6.67 -0.95 5.43
CA HIS A 329 6.47 -0.08 6.58
C HIS A 329 5.23 0.80 6.39
N ASN A 330 4.32 0.78 7.37
CA ASN A 330 3.03 1.48 7.36
C ASN A 330 2.99 2.48 8.53
N ALA A 331 3.70 3.60 8.42
CA ALA A 331 3.96 4.49 9.55
C ALA A 331 2.69 5.09 10.15
N SER A 332 1.80 5.64 9.31
CA SER A 332 0.52 6.24 9.73
C SER A 332 -0.38 5.22 10.41
N SER A 333 -0.55 4.05 9.82
CA SER A 333 -1.39 2.98 10.37
C SER A 333 -0.87 2.49 11.72
N ASN A 334 0.45 2.25 11.82
CA ASN A 334 1.07 1.82 13.07
C ASN A 334 0.80 2.80 14.23
N LEU A 335 0.76 4.11 13.96
CA LEU A 335 0.43 5.12 14.95
C LEU A 335 -1.07 5.11 15.29
N ARG A 336 -1.94 5.07 14.30
CA ARG A 336 -3.41 5.09 14.47
C ARG A 336 -3.91 3.85 15.22
N LEU A 337 -3.38 2.67 14.90
CA LEU A 337 -3.74 1.41 15.55
C LEU A 337 -2.95 1.14 16.85
N ARG A 338 -2.14 2.10 17.27
CA ARG A 338 -1.30 2.02 18.48
C ARG A 338 -0.37 0.80 18.47
N SER A 339 0.05 0.41 17.28
CA SER A 339 0.92 -0.75 17.06
C SER A 339 2.35 -0.50 17.55
N GLY A 340 2.83 0.74 17.43
CA GLY A 340 4.20 1.14 17.79
C GLY A 340 4.98 1.68 16.59
N ILE A 341 6.30 1.75 16.69
CA ILE A 341 7.20 2.25 15.65
C ILE A 341 8.15 1.14 15.23
N ALA A 342 8.12 0.75 13.97
CA ALA A 342 9.02 -0.26 13.43
C ALA A 342 10.49 0.22 13.44
N PRO A 343 11.47 -0.66 13.65
CA PRO A 343 12.89 -0.30 13.71
C PRO A 343 13.49 -0.11 12.31
N VAL A 344 12.90 0.77 11.47
CA VAL A 344 13.24 0.93 10.05
C VAL A 344 14.72 1.23 9.82
N ARG A 345 15.34 2.05 10.68
CA ARG A 345 16.78 2.31 10.58
C ARG A 345 17.60 1.01 10.68
N ARG A 346 17.21 0.11 11.61
CA ARG A 346 17.91 -1.18 11.79
C ARG A 346 17.74 -2.07 10.56
N PHE A 347 16.56 -2.05 9.93
CA PHE A 347 16.35 -2.78 8.67
C PHE A 347 17.26 -2.25 7.56
N VAL A 348 17.31 -0.93 7.38
CA VAL A 348 18.18 -0.28 6.38
C VAL A 348 19.66 -0.55 6.65
N GLU A 349 20.11 -0.44 7.90
CA GLU A 349 21.50 -0.74 8.32
C GLU A 349 21.92 -2.19 8.02
N ARG A 350 20.97 -3.13 7.99
CA ARG A 350 21.19 -4.54 7.61
C ARG A 350 21.00 -4.82 6.12
N GLY A 351 20.75 -3.78 5.32
CA GLY A 351 20.52 -3.93 3.88
C GLY A 351 19.17 -4.55 3.50
N ILE A 352 18.22 -4.64 4.43
CA ILE A 352 16.88 -5.17 4.17
C ILE A 352 16.12 -4.16 3.32
N PRO A 353 15.54 -4.57 2.17
CA PRO A 353 14.72 -3.67 1.36
C PRO A 353 13.43 -3.30 2.10
N VAL A 354 13.26 -2.02 2.43
CA VAL A 354 12.03 -1.47 3.01
C VAL A 354 11.25 -0.76 1.93
N ALA A 355 9.95 -1.08 1.80
CA ALA A 355 8.96 -0.38 1.00
C ALA A 355 7.97 0.37 1.91
N LEU A 356 7.15 1.27 1.36
CA LEU A 356 6.16 2.03 2.12
C LEU A 356 4.73 1.68 1.71
N GLY A 357 3.86 1.60 2.71
CA GLY A 357 2.42 1.46 2.55
C GLY A 357 1.65 2.45 3.42
N ILE A 358 0.41 2.74 3.05
CA ILE A 358 -0.49 3.60 3.82
C ILE A 358 -1.45 2.78 4.69
N ASP A 359 -1.70 1.53 4.28
CA ASP A 359 -2.67 0.62 4.89
C ASP A 359 -4.12 1.14 4.72
N GLU A 360 -4.88 1.30 5.80
CA GLU A 360 -6.29 1.72 5.74
C GLU A 360 -6.43 3.22 5.44
N ALA A 361 -5.62 4.05 6.10
CA ALA A 361 -5.59 5.50 5.88
C ALA A 361 -4.35 6.15 6.54
N GLY A 362 -3.93 7.29 5.99
CA GLY A 362 -2.91 8.17 6.53
C GLY A 362 -3.34 8.89 7.82
N LEU A 363 -2.44 9.72 8.38
CA LEU A 363 -2.72 10.47 9.62
C LEU A 363 -3.87 11.47 9.50
N ASN A 364 -4.13 11.98 8.29
CA ASN A 364 -5.24 12.91 8.05
C ASN A 364 -6.54 12.20 7.64
N ASP A 365 -6.61 10.89 7.81
CA ASP A 365 -7.72 10.05 7.34
C ASP A 365 -7.90 10.10 5.81
N ASP A 366 -6.79 10.26 5.10
CA ASP A 366 -6.66 10.31 3.64
C ASP A 366 -5.62 9.29 3.14
N ARG A 367 -5.24 9.36 1.85
CA ARG A 367 -4.19 8.51 1.26
C ARG A 367 -3.14 9.35 0.55
N ASP A 368 -2.52 10.26 1.33
CA ASP A 368 -1.44 11.12 0.84
C ASP A 368 -0.06 10.45 1.02
N MET A 369 0.47 9.87 -0.06
CA MET A 369 1.79 9.22 -0.04
C MET A 369 2.93 10.22 0.19
N LEU A 370 2.79 11.48 -0.23
CA LEU A 370 3.80 12.52 0.03
C LEU A 370 3.85 12.88 1.54
N GLN A 371 2.71 12.81 2.23
CA GLN A 371 2.67 12.93 3.69
C GLN A 371 3.32 11.73 4.36
N GLU A 372 3.08 10.53 3.87
CA GLU A 372 3.69 9.30 4.42
C GLU A 372 5.23 9.35 4.32
N LEU A 373 5.78 9.78 3.19
CA LEU A 373 7.22 10.01 3.02
C LEU A 373 7.78 10.95 4.10
N ARG A 374 7.11 12.05 4.34
CA ARG A 374 7.50 13.06 5.35
C ARG A 374 7.39 12.50 6.77
N LEU A 375 6.32 11.75 7.05
CA LEU A 375 6.16 11.09 8.34
C LEU A 375 7.32 10.13 8.62
N VAL A 376 7.67 9.29 7.66
CA VAL A 376 8.82 8.36 7.77
C VAL A 376 10.12 9.11 8.04
N LYS A 377 10.35 10.25 7.34
CA LYS A 377 11.53 11.10 7.57
C LYS A 377 11.67 11.56 9.01
N HIS A 378 10.56 11.99 9.62
CA HIS A 378 10.58 12.55 10.97
C HIS A 378 10.48 11.49 12.06
N LEU A 379 9.74 10.41 11.82
CA LEU A 379 9.50 9.36 12.80
C LEU A 379 10.76 8.56 13.14
N HIS A 380 11.68 8.42 12.19
CA HIS A 380 12.88 7.62 12.33
C HIS A 380 14.15 8.46 12.58
N CYS A 381 14.00 9.67 13.10
CA CYS A 381 15.10 10.48 13.59
C CYS A 381 15.50 10.04 15.02
N ALA A 382 16.78 9.89 15.25
CA ALA A 382 17.32 9.72 16.60
C ALA A 382 17.73 11.09 17.17
N PRO A 383 17.68 11.29 18.50
CA PRO A 383 17.99 12.58 19.13
C PRO A 383 19.51 12.85 19.28
N GLY A 384 20.37 11.89 18.95
CA GLY A 384 21.82 12.02 19.08
C GLY A 384 22.42 12.97 18.04
N LEU A 385 23.42 13.76 18.44
CA LEU A 385 24.09 14.70 17.54
C LEU A 385 24.83 14.04 16.37
N TYR A 386 25.19 12.78 16.53
CA TYR A 386 25.97 11.99 15.57
C TYR A 386 25.15 10.87 14.91
N ASP A 387 23.86 10.79 15.25
CA ASP A 387 22.97 9.81 14.65
C ASP A 387 22.46 10.32 13.30
N GLU A 388 22.83 9.68 12.23
CA GLU A 388 22.35 10.03 10.90
C GLU A 388 20.90 9.56 10.71
N PRO A 389 19.97 10.46 10.35
CA PRO A 389 18.59 10.07 10.03
C PRO A 389 18.56 9.38 8.66
N LEU A 390 17.44 8.72 8.34
CA LEU A 390 17.19 8.26 6.98
C LEU A 390 17.32 9.42 5.99
N THR A 391 18.05 9.20 4.91
CA THR A 391 18.23 10.21 3.86
C THR A 391 16.97 10.33 3.00
N ALA A 392 16.81 11.45 2.30
CA ALA A 392 15.73 11.65 1.35
C ALA A 392 15.81 10.62 0.20
N ALA A 393 17.00 10.25 -0.24
CA ALA A 393 17.21 9.24 -1.27
C ALA A 393 16.76 7.84 -0.83
N GLN A 394 17.05 7.44 0.41
CA GLN A 394 16.57 6.17 0.97
C GLN A 394 15.04 6.13 1.04
N ILE A 395 14.40 7.19 1.55
CA ILE A 395 12.93 7.28 1.66
C ILE A 395 12.28 7.26 0.27
N PHE A 396 12.85 7.97 -0.69
CA PHE A 396 12.38 7.96 -2.07
C PHE A 396 12.46 6.57 -2.69
N ARG A 397 13.58 5.85 -2.49
CA ARG A 397 13.74 4.47 -2.92
C ARG A 397 12.70 3.54 -2.31
N MET A 398 12.31 3.76 -1.03
CA MET A 398 11.27 2.99 -0.37
C MET A 398 9.92 3.11 -1.08
N ALA A 399 9.57 4.32 -1.53
CA ALA A 399 8.29 4.59 -2.19
C ALA A 399 8.31 4.39 -3.71
N THR A 400 9.44 4.02 -4.29
CA THR A 400 9.62 3.86 -5.74
C THR A 400 10.18 2.48 -6.07
N GLU A 401 11.50 2.31 -6.14
CA GLU A 401 12.17 1.06 -6.57
C GLU A 401 11.84 -0.12 -5.65
N ASN A 402 11.94 0.05 -4.33
CA ASN A 402 11.63 -1.01 -3.37
C ASN A 402 10.14 -1.35 -3.39
N GLY A 403 9.28 -0.31 -3.47
CA GLY A 403 7.85 -0.48 -3.63
C GLY A 403 7.49 -1.31 -4.86
N ALA A 404 8.03 -0.94 -6.01
CA ALA A 404 7.79 -1.64 -7.28
C ALA A 404 8.21 -3.13 -7.21
N ARG A 405 9.37 -3.41 -6.60
CA ARG A 405 9.85 -4.79 -6.40
C ARG A 405 8.94 -5.58 -5.47
N SER A 406 8.46 -4.94 -4.40
CA SER A 406 7.61 -5.59 -3.39
C SER A 406 6.24 -6.00 -3.89
N ILE A 407 5.77 -5.41 -5.00
CA ILE A 407 4.46 -5.70 -5.60
C ILE A 407 4.55 -6.36 -6.99
N GLY A 408 5.75 -6.82 -7.39
CA GLY A 408 5.97 -7.58 -8.63
C GLY A 408 6.07 -6.77 -9.91
N PHE A 409 6.33 -5.45 -9.83
CA PHE A 409 6.52 -4.57 -10.98
C PHE A 409 7.95 -3.98 -11.08
N GLY A 410 8.93 -4.49 -10.32
CA GLY A 410 10.27 -3.90 -10.22
C GLY A 410 11.03 -3.76 -11.54
N ASP A 411 10.81 -4.67 -12.49
CA ASP A 411 11.42 -4.62 -13.82
C ASP A 411 10.74 -3.59 -14.73
N GLU A 412 9.56 -3.10 -14.35
CA GLU A 412 8.72 -2.29 -15.23
C GLU A 412 8.61 -0.83 -14.79
N ILE A 413 8.56 -0.57 -13.48
CA ILE A 413 8.37 0.77 -12.91
C ILE A 413 9.34 1.03 -11.73
N GLY A 414 9.16 2.14 -11.02
CA GLY A 414 9.91 2.50 -9.82
C GLY A 414 11.18 3.32 -10.08
N SER A 415 11.58 3.49 -11.35
CA SER A 415 12.65 4.39 -11.75
C SER A 415 12.43 4.90 -13.18
N ILE A 416 13.02 6.04 -13.52
CA ILE A 416 12.97 6.62 -14.87
C ILE A 416 14.22 6.16 -15.61
N GLU A 417 14.08 5.04 -16.34
CA GLU A 417 15.18 4.43 -17.09
C GLU A 417 14.66 3.91 -18.44
N PRO A 418 15.47 3.97 -19.52
CA PRO A 418 15.10 3.38 -20.81
C PRO A 418 14.66 1.93 -20.67
N GLY A 419 13.58 1.56 -21.37
CA GLY A 419 12.96 0.24 -21.35
C GLY A 419 11.87 0.03 -20.29
N LYS A 420 11.80 0.86 -19.24
CA LYS A 420 10.72 0.84 -18.25
C LYS A 420 9.45 1.51 -18.76
N ARG A 421 8.35 1.32 -18.06
CA ARG A 421 7.08 1.97 -18.35
C ARG A 421 7.12 3.45 -17.94
N ALA A 422 6.45 4.27 -18.69
CA ALA A 422 6.30 5.69 -18.41
C ALA A 422 5.20 5.89 -17.34
N ASP A 423 5.50 5.50 -16.12
CA ASP A 423 4.73 5.79 -14.91
C ASP A 423 5.44 6.95 -14.21
N LEU A 424 4.93 8.17 -14.43
CA LEU A 424 5.60 9.42 -14.10
C LEU A 424 4.67 10.38 -13.36
N VAL A 425 5.24 11.17 -12.46
CA VAL A 425 4.52 12.24 -11.75
C VAL A 425 5.25 13.56 -11.97
N LEU A 426 4.49 14.57 -12.36
CA LEU A 426 4.94 15.94 -12.43
C LEU A 426 4.43 16.68 -11.19
N LEU A 427 5.35 17.15 -10.36
CA LEU A 427 5.05 17.99 -9.21
C LEU A 427 5.34 19.46 -9.54
N ASP A 428 4.47 20.37 -9.10
CA ASP A 428 4.67 21.83 -9.22
C ASP A 428 5.80 22.28 -8.28
N TYR A 429 7.01 22.34 -8.83
CA TYR A 429 8.20 22.67 -8.06
C TYR A 429 8.23 24.14 -7.61
N ASP A 430 7.59 25.05 -8.36
CA ASP A 430 7.48 26.44 -7.96
C ASP A 430 6.61 26.60 -6.71
N ARG A 431 5.54 25.79 -6.54
CA ARG A 431 4.77 25.72 -5.28
C ARG A 431 5.58 25.15 -4.14
N ILE A 432 6.29 24.05 -4.39
CA ILE A 432 7.13 23.39 -3.37
C ILE A 432 8.20 24.35 -2.84
N THR A 433 8.78 25.20 -3.70
CA THR A 433 9.86 26.11 -3.34
C THR A 433 9.39 27.48 -2.88
N ALA A 434 8.11 27.81 -3.05
CA ALA A 434 7.55 29.12 -2.69
C ALA A 434 7.61 29.42 -1.18
N PRO A 435 7.77 30.69 -0.76
CA PRO A 435 8.15 31.86 -1.57
C PRO A 435 9.65 31.86 -1.91
N TYR A 436 10.45 31.06 -1.22
CA TYR A 436 11.89 30.90 -1.41
C TYR A 436 12.36 29.57 -0.84
N LEU A 437 13.27 28.91 -1.52
CA LEU A 437 14.05 27.78 -1.04
C LEU A 437 15.51 28.01 -1.39
N ASP A 438 16.41 27.80 -0.43
CA ASP A 438 17.85 27.93 -0.66
C ASP A 438 18.31 26.94 -1.73
N PRO A 439 19.10 27.39 -2.75
CA PRO A 439 19.57 26.51 -3.82
C PRO A 439 20.45 25.34 -3.37
N ALA A 440 20.99 25.38 -2.16
CA ALA A 440 21.74 24.27 -1.56
C ALA A 440 20.85 23.08 -1.16
N ILE A 441 19.52 23.29 -1.03
CA ILE A 441 18.58 22.21 -0.75
C ILE A 441 18.34 21.41 -2.03
N SER A 442 18.62 20.12 -1.97
CA SER A 442 18.41 19.23 -3.12
C SER A 442 16.92 19.14 -3.51
N PRO A 443 16.61 18.88 -4.81
CA PRO A 443 15.22 18.71 -5.22
C PRO A 443 14.47 17.60 -4.46
N ILE A 444 15.15 16.51 -4.10
CA ILE A 444 14.51 15.41 -3.37
C ILE A 444 14.25 15.80 -1.91
N ASP A 445 15.16 16.52 -1.26
CA ASP A 445 14.90 17.04 0.08
C ASP A 445 13.71 18.01 0.06
N ALA A 446 13.63 18.89 -0.93
CA ALA A 446 12.49 19.80 -1.10
C ALA A 446 11.17 19.01 -1.20
N ILE A 447 11.13 17.94 -1.97
CA ILE A 447 9.95 17.09 -2.11
C ILE A 447 9.59 16.44 -0.78
N ILE A 448 10.53 15.76 -0.13
CA ILE A 448 10.27 15.04 1.13
C ILE A 448 9.78 15.99 2.22
N TYR A 449 10.40 17.17 2.37
CA TYR A 449 10.05 18.11 3.43
C TYR A 449 8.82 18.94 3.14
N ARG A 450 8.48 19.23 1.87
CA ARG A 450 7.54 20.29 1.54
C ARG A 450 6.40 19.91 0.61
N ALA A 451 6.58 18.91 -0.29
CA ALA A 451 5.55 18.55 -1.25
C ALA A 451 4.27 18.04 -0.57
N ARG A 452 3.13 18.36 -1.15
CA ARG A 452 1.78 17.96 -0.72
C ARG A 452 1.03 17.37 -1.91
N ASN A 453 -0.06 16.66 -1.67
CA ASN A 453 -0.93 16.17 -2.74
C ASN A 453 -1.41 17.30 -3.67
N THR A 454 -1.61 18.51 -3.15
CA THR A 454 -1.99 19.70 -3.96
C THR A 454 -0.90 20.16 -4.93
N ASP A 455 0.32 19.69 -4.79
CA ASP A 455 1.44 20.01 -5.69
C ASP A 455 1.59 18.98 -6.82
N VAL A 456 0.79 17.91 -6.81
CA VAL A 456 0.69 16.96 -7.92
C VAL A 456 -0.08 17.64 -9.07
N ASP A 457 0.63 17.91 -10.17
CA ASP A 457 0.06 18.55 -11.37
C ASP A 457 -0.46 17.49 -12.35
N THR A 458 0.40 16.53 -12.70
CA THR A 458 0.09 15.50 -13.69
C THR A 458 0.58 14.13 -13.23
N VAL A 459 -0.25 13.10 -13.38
CA VAL A 459 0.14 11.70 -13.21
C VAL A 459 -0.07 10.95 -14.53
N MET A 460 0.99 10.29 -14.97
CA MET A 460 1.02 9.45 -16.16
C MET A 460 1.25 8.01 -15.76
N ILE A 461 0.45 7.10 -16.29
CA ILE A 461 0.59 5.65 -16.10
C ILE A 461 0.60 4.99 -17.49
N ASP A 462 1.63 4.19 -17.75
CA ASP A 462 1.81 3.52 -19.04
C ASP A 462 1.73 4.51 -20.24
N GLY A 463 2.34 5.70 -20.05
CA GLY A 463 2.35 6.77 -21.06
C GLY A 463 1.03 7.52 -21.24
N LYS A 464 0.02 7.25 -20.41
CA LYS A 464 -1.30 7.88 -20.49
C LYS A 464 -1.53 8.78 -19.28
N ILE A 465 -1.94 10.01 -19.51
CA ILE A 465 -2.32 10.92 -18.43
C ILE A 465 -3.61 10.41 -17.79
N VAL A 466 -3.54 10.06 -16.50
CA VAL A 466 -4.68 9.59 -15.68
C VAL A 466 -5.18 10.65 -14.70
N PHE A 467 -4.34 11.67 -14.42
CA PHE A 467 -4.68 12.79 -13.55
C PHE A 467 -3.99 14.05 -14.06
N GLN A 468 -4.71 15.16 -14.12
CA GLN A 468 -4.20 16.46 -14.51
C GLN A 468 -5.08 17.58 -13.94
N ASP A 469 -4.48 18.71 -13.55
CA ASP A 469 -5.18 19.88 -13.06
C ASP A 469 -6.18 19.56 -11.91
N GLY A 470 -5.78 18.67 -11.00
CA GLY A 470 -6.59 18.28 -9.84
C GLY A 470 -7.73 17.31 -10.14
N ARG A 471 -7.76 16.69 -11.34
CA ARG A 471 -8.85 15.80 -11.78
C ARG A 471 -8.34 14.51 -12.42
N THR A 472 -9.03 13.42 -12.17
CA THR A 472 -8.86 12.19 -12.94
C THR A 472 -9.45 12.35 -14.34
N THR A 473 -8.74 11.79 -15.36
CA THR A 473 -9.10 11.99 -16.78
C THR A 473 -10.08 10.96 -17.32
N ARG A 474 -10.27 9.84 -16.61
CA ARG A 474 -11.05 8.69 -17.10
C ARG A 474 -12.37 8.48 -16.40
N ILE A 475 -12.42 8.74 -15.11
CA ILE A 475 -13.61 8.51 -14.26
C ILE A 475 -13.96 9.83 -13.58
N ASP A 476 -15.25 10.18 -13.63
CA ASP A 476 -15.76 11.36 -12.91
C ASP A 476 -15.81 11.08 -11.41
N ARG A 477 -14.97 11.81 -10.66
CA ARG A 477 -14.88 11.70 -9.22
C ARG A 477 -16.18 12.12 -8.54
N SER A 478 -16.78 13.23 -8.98
CA SER A 478 -17.98 13.78 -8.35
C SER A 478 -19.16 12.82 -8.48
N GLU A 479 -19.40 12.29 -9.69
CA GLU A 479 -20.44 11.28 -9.92
C GLU A 479 -20.22 10.03 -9.05
N THR A 480 -18.97 9.56 -8.95
CA THR A 480 -18.63 8.39 -8.12
C THR A 480 -18.95 8.64 -6.65
N LEU A 481 -18.54 9.81 -6.10
CA LEU A 481 -18.84 10.18 -4.70
C LEU A 481 -20.35 10.28 -4.45
N ASP A 482 -21.11 10.85 -5.39
CA ASP A 482 -22.57 10.92 -5.29
C ASP A 482 -23.22 9.53 -5.29
N ARG A 483 -22.69 8.58 -6.06
CA ARG A 483 -23.15 7.18 -6.06
C ARG A 483 -22.88 6.50 -4.73
N ILE A 484 -21.68 6.67 -4.17
CA ILE A 484 -21.33 6.16 -2.83
C ILE A 484 -22.27 6.75 -1.78
N ALA A 485 -22.42 8.08 -1.76
CA ALA A 485 -23.27 8.77 -0.79
C ALA A 485 -24.71 8.24 -0.84
N ARG A 486 -25.31 8.15 -2.04
CA ARG A 486 -26.67 7.60 -2.22
C ARG A 486 -26.78 6.14 -1.76
N SER A 487 -25.75 5.31 -1.99
CA SER A 487 -25.77 3.91 -1.55
C SER A 487 -25.75 3.75 -0.03
N LEU A 488 -25.24 4.74 0.68
CA LEU A 488 -25.13 4.76 2.15
C LEU A 488 -26.26 5.58 2.82
N ASP A 489 -26.95 6.44 2.08
CA ASP A 489 -28.10 7.22 2.56
C ASP A 489 -29.41 6.40 2.53
N VAL A 490 -29.34 5.17 3.02
CA VAL A 490 -30.49 4.27 3.14
C VAL A 490 -30.50 3.66 4.54
N PRO A 491 -31.67 3.28 5.08
CA PRO A 491 -31.75 2.60 6.36
C PRO A 491 -30.91 1.33 6.39
N LEU A 492 -30.38 1.01 7.59
CA LEU A 492 -29.64 -0.24 7.78
C LEU A 492 -30.53 -1.43 7.46
N GLN A 493 -29.99 -2.38 6.71
CA GLN A 493 -30.68 -3.63 6.42
C GLN A 493 -30.74 -4.52 7.69
N PRO A 494 -31.72 -5.44 7.81
CA PRO A 494 -31.86 -6.30 8.98
C PRO A 494 -30.57 -7.05 9.34
N GLU A 495 -29.82 -7.51 8.36
CA GLU A 495 -28.55 -8.20 8.51
C GLU A 495 -27.45 -7.29 9.07
N GLU A 496 -27.42 -6.02 8.64
CA GLU A 496 -26.50 -5.01 9.19
C GLU A 496 -26.82 -4.71 10.65
N VAL A 497 -28.11 -4.57 10.98
CA VAL A 497 -28.57 -4.37 12.36
C VAL A 497 -28.20 -5.57 13.24
N ALA A 498 -28.43 -6.80 12.77
CA ALA A 498 -28.07 -8.02 13.48
C ALA A 498 -26.56 -8.11 13.71
N ARG A 499 -25.76 -7.83 12.67
CA ARG A 499 -24.30 -7.83 12.77
C ARG A 499 -23.79 -6.80 13.78
N ARG A 500 -24.33 -5.57 13.76
CA ARG A 500 -23.97 -4.52 14.74
C ARG A 500 -24.30 -4.90 16.17
N ARG A 501 -25.47 -5.52 16.38
CA ARG A 501 -25.84 -6.04 17.70
C ARG A 501 -24.88 -7.13 18.17
N PHE A 502 -24.53 -8.07 17.29
CA PHE A 502 -23.57 -9.13 17.58
C PHE A 502 -22.19 -8.54 17.95
N VAL A 503 -21.66 -7.62 17.16
CA VAL A 503 -20.37 -6.95 17.44
C VAL A 503 -20.41 -6.24 18.79
N HIS A 504 -21.50 -5.52 19.10
CA HIS A 504 -21.65 -4.84 20.38
C HIS A 504 -21.65 -5.81 21.56
N ALA A 505 -22.27 -6.97 21.40
CA ALA A 505 -22.35 -8.00 22.44
C ALA A 505 -21.01 -8.71 22.67
N ILE A 506 -20.26 -9.01 21.60
CA ILE A 506 -19.00 -9.79 21.71
C ILE A 506 -17.78 -8.92 22.05
N PHE A 507 -17.80 -7.64 21.72
CA PHE A 507 -16.65 -6.71 21.86
C PHE A 507 -16.06 -6.66 23.28
N PRO A 508 -16.85 -6.58 24.39
CA PRO A 508 -16.29 -6.61 25.74
C PRO A 508 -15.52 -7.91 26.02
N HIS A 509 -16.01 -9.05 25.56
CA HIS A 509 -15.37 -10.35 25.76
C HIS A 509 -14.06 -10.47 24.98
N ILE A 510 -13.99 -9.90 23.77
CA ILE A 510 -12.73 -9.83 23.01
C ILE A 510 -11.71 -8.96 23.75
N ARG A 511 -12.12 -7.81 24.27
CA ARG A 511 -11.25 -6.93 25.07
C ARG A 511 -10.74 -7.65 26.32
N ASP A 512 -11.63 -8.33 27.04
CA ASP A 512 -11.32 -8.99 28.30
C ASP A 512 -10.40 -10.21 28.09
N PHE A 513 -10.44 -10.83 26.89
CA PHE A 513 -9.51 -11.90 26.51
C PHE A 513 -8.05 -11.47 26.57
N TYR A 514 -7.75 -10.22 26.22
CA TYR A 514 -6.37 -9.70 26.18
C TYR A 514 -5.90 -9.05 27.49
N VAL A 515 -6.68 -9.04 28.56
CA VAL A 515 -6.36 -8.34 29.81
C VAL A 515 -5.02 -8.77 30.43
N ASP A 516 -4.69 -10.07 30.33
CA ASP A 516 -3.46 -10.64 30.86
C ASP A 516 -2.30 -10.72 29.84
N TRP A 517 -2.49 -10.12 28.64
CA TRP A 517 -1.48 -10.06 27.60
C TRP A 517 -0.63 -8.80 27.78
N THR A 518 0.14 -8.77 28.87
CA THR A 518 0.96 -7.62 29.21
C THR A 518 2.42 -7.89 28.89
N LEU A 519 3.09 -6.92 28.25
CA LEU A 519 4.54 -6.86 28.27
C LEU A 519 5.01 -6.44 29.66
N PRO A 520 6.18 -6.94 30.16
CA PRO A 520 6.89 -6.26 31.22
C PRO A 520 6.94 -4.79 30.80
N LYS A 521 6.56 -3.85 31.68
CA LYS A 521 6.55 -2.42 31.33
C LYS A 521 7.87 -2.09 30.66
N PRO A 522 7.90 -1.85 29.35
CA PRO A 522 9.12 -1.40 28.73
C PRO A 522 9.44 -0.06 29.40
N GLU A 523 10.69 0.16 29.79
CA GLU A 523 11.12 1.52 30.03
C GLU A 523 10.73 2.35 28.80
N PRO A 524 10.14 3.55 28.96
CA PRO A 524 9.71 4.33 27.82
C PRO A 524 10.92 4.61 26.95
N PHE A 525 10.93 3.97 25.80
CA PHE A 525 12.01 4.08 24.86
C PHE A 525 11.80 5.10 23.75
N TYR A 526 10.95 6.07 23.95
CA TYR A 526 11.01 7.30 23.22
C TYR A 526 12.14 8.13 23.77
N ALA A 527 13.34 7.92 23.24
CA ALA A 527 14.45 8.81 23.49
C ALA A 527 14.15 10.26 23.05
N VAL A 528 13.11 10.48 22.28
CA VAL A 528 12.55 11.79 21.89
C VAL A 528 11.73 12.41 23.02
N HIS A 529 11.17 11.63 23.91
CA HIS A 529 10.51 12.14 25.10
C HIS A 529 11.51 12.18 26.25
N ALA A 530 11.93 13.39 26.59
CA ALA A 530 12.83 13.64 27.73
C ALA A 530 12.23 13.22 29.10
N MET A 531 11.20 12.38 29.11
CA MET A 531 10.62 11.79 30.30
C MET A 531 11.31 10.48 30.63
N ARG A 532 12.48 10.57 31.21
CA ARG A 532 13.09 9.55 32.02
C ARG A 532 12.96 9.91 33.48
#